data_7e473154b466dc67f1f56cf625f71073
#
_entry.id   7e473154b466dc67f1f56cf625f71073
#
_cell.length_a   1.000
_cell.length_b   1.000
_cell.length_c   1.000
_cell.angle_alpha   90.00
_cell.angle_beta   90.00
_cell.angle_gamma   90.00
#
_symmetry.space_group_name_H-M   'P 1'
#
loop_
_entity.id
_entity.type
_entity.pdbx_description
1 polymer ?
#
loop_
_entity_poly.entity_id
_entity_poly.type
_entity_poly.pdbx_seq_one_letter_code
_entity_poly.pdbx_strand_id
1 'polypeptide(L)'
;MQEDPDFIEHHKEDLAASLEATIVDILMSKLRKAVKDLNVKEVAVAGGVSANNGLRNAFREHAKKYGWKVYIPKFSYTTDNAAMIAITGYFKYLDKQFCTIDLPAYSRVII
;
A
#
# COMPACT_ATOMS: atom_id res chain seq x y z
N MET A 1 27.58 10.65 -28.41
CA MET A 1 26.13 10.70 -28.29
C MET A 1 25.81 12.07 -27.72
N GLN A 2 25.17 12.96 -28.48
CA GLN A 2 24.67 14.22 -27.92
C GLN A 2 23.45 13.86 -27.06
N GLU A 3 23.53 14.14 -25.78
CA GLU A 3 22.36 14.01 -24.89
C GLU A 3 21.38 15.11 -25.29
N ASP A 4 20.12 14.74 -25.53
CA ASP A 4 19.04 15.70 -25.76
C ASP A 4 18.77 16.44 -24.44
N PRO A 5 19.06 17.76 -24.36
CA PRO A 5 18.88 18.52 -23.13
C PRO A 5 17.41 18.58 -22.69
N ASP A 6 16.47 18.40 -23.63
CA ASP A 6 15.03 18.45 -23.38
C ASP A 6 14.40 17.03 -23.31
N PHE A 7 15.23 15.98 -23.22
CA PHE A 7 14.78 14.58 -23.21
C PHE A 7 13.66 14.32 -22.19
N ILE A 8 13.80 14.84 -20.98
CA ILE A 8 12.81 14.64 -19.91
C ILE A 8 11.46 15.24 -20.28
N GLU A 9 11.45 16.45 -20.86
CA GLU A 9 10.20 17.11 -21.26
C GLU A 9 9.55 16.41 -22.45
N HIS A 10 10.32 15.93 -23.41
CA HIS A 10 9.80 15.22 -24.59
C HIS A 10 9.29 13.81 -24.25
N HIS A 11 9.79 13.17 -23.19
CA HIS A 11 9.46 11.79 -22.82
C HIS A 11 8.86 11.66 -21.42
N LYS A 12 8.32 12.70 -20.87
CA LYS A 12 7.81 12.76 -19.49
C LYS A 12 6.75 11.70 -19.19
N GLU A 13 5.82 11.50 -20.12
CA GLU A 13 4.73 10.51 -19.97
C GLU A 13 5.27 9.07 -20.02
N ASP A 14 6.17 8.80 -20.95
CA ASP A 14 6.79 7.49 -21.10
C ASP A 14 7.68 7.15 -19.89
N LEU A 15 8.43 8.14 -19.40
CA LEU A 15 9.25 7.98 -18.21
C LEU A 15 8.39 7.71 -16.96
N ALA A 16 7.29 8.44 -16.79
CA ALA A 16 6.37 8.25 -15.68
C ALA A 16 5.71 6.86 -15.74
N ALA A 17 5.25 6.44 -16.91
CA ALA A 17 4.66 5.12 -17.13
C ALA A 17 5.66 3.98 -16.88
N SER A 18 6.90 4.14 -17.36
CA SER A 18 7.98 3.17 -17.15
C SER A 18 8.36 3.04 -15.67
N LEU A 19 8.42 4.17 -14.95
CA LEU A 19 8.70 4.18 -13.52
C LEU A 19 7.59 3.50 -12.73
N GLU A 20 6.32 3.83 -13.02
CA GLU A 20 5.17 3.19 -12.38
C GLU A 20 5.17 1.68 -12.60
N ALA A 21 5.32 1.24 -13.85
CA ALA A 21 5.36 -0.18 -14.19
C ALA A 21 6.49 -0.91 -13.46
N THR A 22 7.67 -0.31 -13.39
CA THR A 22 8.84 -0.88 -12.69
C THR A 22 8.58 -1.04 -11.20
N ILE A 23 8.02 -0.01 -10.54
CA ILE A 23 7.70 -0.07 -9.11
C ILE A 23 6.65 -1.15 -8.83
N VAL A 24 5.60 -1.19 -9.64
CA VAL A 24 4.54 -2.20 -9.50
C VAL A 24 5.11 -3.61 -9.66
N ASP A 25 5.94 -3.85 -10.67
CA ASP A 25 6.56 -5.17 -10.90
C ASP A 25 7.47 -5.60 -9.74
N ILE A 26 8.29 -4.70 -9.21
CA ILE A 26 9.12 -4.96 -8.04
C ILE A 26 8.26 -5.36 -6.83
N LEU A 27 7.20 -4.62 -6.53
CA LEU A 27 6.31 -4.89 -5.41
C LEU A 27 5.60 -6.23 -5.58
N MET A 28 5.05 -6.50 -6.76
CA MET A 28 4.34 -7.74 -7.04
C MET A 28 5.26 -8.96 -7.07
N SER A 29 6.50 -8.78 -7.52
CA SER A 29 7.52 -9.84 -7.47
C SER A 29 7.87 -10.24 -6.03
N LYS A 30 8.10 -9.25 -5.16
CA LYS A 30 8.34 -9.47 -3.74
C LYS A 30 7.14 -10.09 -3.03
N LEU A 31 5.92 -9.61 -3.33
CA LEU A 31 4.70 -10.17 -2.78
C LEU A 31 4.52 -11.64 -3.17
N ARG A 32 4.73 -11.99 -4.46
CA ARG A 32 4.66 -13.39 -4.91
C ARG A 32 5.61 -14.29 -4.15
N LYS A 33 6.84 -13.81 -3.95
CA LYS A 33 7.83 -14.55 -3.16
C LYS A 33 7.34 -14.76 -1.73
N ALA A 34 6.89 -13.71 -1.05
CA ALA A 34 6.39 -13.79 0.32
C ALA A 34 5.18 -14.73 0.45
N VAL A 35 4.21 -14.63 -0.46
CA VAL A 35 3.03 -15.52 -0.50
C VAL A 35 3.43 -16.97 -0.64
N LYS A 36 4.41 -17.27 -1.50
CA LYS A 36 4.93 -18.62 -1.70
C LYS A 36 5.68 -19.12 -0.46
N ASP A 37 6.59 -18.31 0.06
CA ASP A 37 7.45 -18.69 1.20
C ASP A 37 6.62 -18.91 2.49
N LEU A 38 5.57 -18.10 2.69
CA LEU A 38 4.69 -18.18 3.85
C LEU A 38 3.48 -19.12 3.65
N ASN A 39 3.29 -19.65 2.45
CA ASN A 39 2.15 -20.47 2.07
C ASN A 39 0.79 -19.86 2.42
N VAL A 40 0.64 -18.55 2.23
CA VAL A 40 -0.62 -17.84 2.47
C VAL A 40 -1.39 -17.66 1.16
N LYS A 41 -2.72 -17.50 1.26
CA LYS A 41 -3.61 -17.27 0.11
C LYS A 41 -4.39 -15.97 0.21
N GLU A 42 -4.33 -15.31 1.34
CA GLU A 42 -5.01 -14.04 1.57
C GLU A 42 -3.99 -12.92 1.68
N VAL A 43 -4.16 -11.87 0.91
CA VAL A 43 -3.25 -10.73 0.87
C VAL A 43 -4.04 -9.42 0.91
N ALA A 44 -3.52 -8.44 1.62
CA ALA A 44 -4.11 -7.12 1.73
C ALA A 44 -3.10 -6.05 1.32
N VAL A 45 -3.60 -4.95 0.78
CA VAL A 45 -2.81 -3.74 0.56
C VAL A 45 -3.40 -2.58 1.36
N ALA A 46 -2.55 -1.76 1.96
CA ALA A 46 -2.96 -0.60 2.75
C ALA A 46 -1.96 0.56 2.55
N GLY A 47 -2.32 1.74 3.07
CA GLY A 47 -1.51 2.96 2.98
C GLY A 47 -1.70 3.72 1.67
N GLY A 48 -1.08 4.91 1.57
CA GLY A 48 -1.28 5.85 0.46
C GLY A 48 -0.99 5.28 -0.92
N VAL A 49 0.06 4.45 -1.06
CA VAL A 49 0.41 3.81 -2.34
C VAL A 49 -0.68 2.84 -2.83
N SER A 50 -1.53 2.33 -1.94
CA SER A 50 -2.68 1.50 -2.34
C SER A 50 -3.74 2.25 -3.14
N ALA A 51 -3.63 3.58 -3.27
CA ALA A 51 -4.45 4.40 -4.15
C ALA A 51 -4.04 4.26 -5.64
N ASN A 52 -2.80 3.85 -5.91
CA ASN A 52 -2.29 3.72 -7.27
C ASN A 52 -3.07 2.68 -8.07
N ASN A 53 -3.59 3.08 -9.24
CA ASN A 53 -4.44 2.23 -10.07
C ASN A 53 -3.67 1.08 -10.72
N GLY A 54 -2.43 1.29 -11.15
CA GLY A 54 -1.56 0.25 -11.69
C GLY A 54 -1.34 -0.87 -10.68
N LEU A 55 -1.02 -0.52 -9.44
CA LEU A 55 -0.86 -1.48 -8.35
C LEU A 55 -2.17 -2.24 -8.06
N ARG A 56 -3.31 -1.55 -7.99
CA ARG A 56 -4.64 -2.17 -7.77
C ARG A 56 -4.99 -3.17 -8.85
N ASN A 57 -4.71 -2.85 -10.11
CA ASN A 57 -4.95 -3.74 -11.24
C ASN A 57 -4.04 -4.96 -11.19
N ALA A 58 -2.75 -4.76 -10.92
CA ALA A 58 -1.80 -5.86 -10.74
C ALA A 58 -2.21 -6.82 -9.61
N PHE A 59 -2.71 -6.29 -8.48
CA PHE A 59 -3.27 -7.13 -7.40
C PHE A 59 -4.44 -7.99 -7.89
N ARG A 60 -5.40 -7.41 -8.64
CA ARG A 60 -6.56 -8.16 -9.18
C ARG A 60 -6.14 -9.21 -10.19
N GLU A 61 -5.18 -8.91 -11.06
CA GLU A 61 -4.65 -9.85 -12.06
C GLU A 61 -3.94 -11.01 -11.39
N HIS A 62 -3.09 -10.73 -10.40
CA HIS A 62 -2.40 -11.76 -9.64
C HIS A 62 -3.38 -12.61 -8.81
N ALA A 63 -4.43 -12.01 -8.26
CA ALA A 63 -5.50 -12.73 -7.58
C ALA A 63 -6.13 -13.79 -8.49
N LYS A 64 -6.48 -13.40 -9.71
CA LYS A 64 -7.04 -14.31 -10.72
C LYS A 64 -6.04 -15.39 -11.13
N LYS A 65 -4.78 -14.99 -11.37
CA LYS A 65 -3.73 -15.89 -11.88
C LYS A 65 -3.29 -16.94 -10.86
N TYR A 66 -3.19 -16.56 -9.59
CA TYR A 66 -2.63 -17.40 -8.53
C TYR A 66 -3.66 -17.89 -7.51
N GLY A 67 -4.93 -17.54 -7.68
CA GLY A 67 -6.00 -17.94 -6.77
C GLY A 67 -5.92 -17.27 -5.40
N TRP A 68 -5.40 -16.02 -5.35
CA TRP A 68 -5.34 -15.28 -4.09
C TRP A 68 -6.67 -14.61 -3.78
N LYS A 69 -7.01 -14.52 -2.51
CA LYS A 69 -8.05 -13.64 -2.00
C LYS A 69 -7.41 -12.30 -1.64
N VAL A 70 -7.79 -11.25 -2.34
CA VAL A 70 -7.18 -9.92 -2.16
C VAL A 70 -8.14 -8.96 -1.50
N TYR A 71 -7.60 -8.15 -0.60
CA TYR A 71 -8.29 -7.09 0.12
C TYR A 71 -7.69 -5.75 -0.28
N ILE A 72 -8.46 -4.98 -1.04
CA ILE A 72 -8.07 -3.65 -1.52
C ILE A 72 -9.05 -2.65 -0.91
N PRO A 73 -8.59 -1.67 -0.11
CA PRO A 73 -9.47 -0.72 0.55
C PRO A 73 -10.20 0.18 -0.45
N LYS A 74 -11.33 0.73 -0.05
CA LYS A 74 -11.96 1.84 -0.79
C LYS A 74 -10.97 3.00 -0.85
N PHE A 75 -11.04 3.78 -1.93
CA PHE A 75 -10.10 4.89 -2.16
C PHE A 75 -10.07 5.88 -0.99
N SER A 76 -11.23 6.17 -0.39
CA SER A 76 -11.37 7.04 0.78
C SER A 76 -10.62 6.58 2.05
N TYR A 77 -10.16 5.33 2.08
CA TYR A 77 -9.43 4.76 3.23
C TYR A 77 -7.96 4.49 2.93
N THR A 78 -7.43 5.00 1.82
CA THR A 78 -6.02 4.78 1.45
C THR A 78 -5.06 5.76 2.11
N THR A 79 -5.54 6.93 2.51
CA THR A 79 -4.80 7.96 3.25
C THR A 79 -5.26 8.00 4.71
N ASP A 80 -4.54 8.75 5.53
CA ASP A 80 -4.88 8.95 6.94
C ASP A 80 -6.31 9.48 7.09
N ASN A 81 -7.09 8.83 7.94
CA ASN A 81 -8.48 9.20 8.17
C ASN A 81 -8.93 8.82 9.58
N ALA A 82 -9.96 9.50 10.07
CA ALA A 82 -10.49 9.29 11.42
C ALA A 82 -11.03 7.88 11.65
N ALA A 83 -11.50 7.18 10.61
CA ALA A 83 -12.03 5.83 10.75
C ALA A 83 -10.93 4.82 11.16
N MET A 84 -9.68 5.03 10.74
CA MET A 84 -8.54 4.20 11.15
C MET A 84 -8.30 4.29 12.66
N ILE A 85 -8.40 5.49 13.21
CA ILE A 85 -8.24 5.73 14.65
C ILE A 85 -9.44 5.17 15.41
N ALA A 86 -10.66 5.42 14.92
CA ALA A 86 -11.88 4.95 15.55
C ALA A 86 -11.94 3.41 15.65
N ILE A 87 -11.62 2.70 14.56
CA ILE A 87 -11.64 1.23 14.59
C ILE A 87 -10.54 0.65 15.49
N THR A 88 -9.36 1.27 15.50
CA THR A 88 -8.28 0.87 16.40
C THR A 88 -8.68 1.10 17.86
N GLY A 89 -9.30 2.24 18.16
CA GLY A 89 -9.84 2.55 19.48
C GLY A 89 -10.91 1.56 19.91
N TYR A 90 -11.80 1.17 19.00
CA TYR A 90 -12.84 0.18 19.26
C TYR A 90 -12.25 -1.19 19.68
N PHE A 91 -11.26 -1.70 18.96
CA PHE A 91 -10.62 -2.96 19.34
C PHE A 91 -9.88 -2.85 20.68
N LYS A 92 -9.16 -1.76 20.91
CA LYS A 92 -8.53 -1.51 22.23
C LYS A 92 -9.54 -1.44 23.36
N TYR A 93 -10.73 -0.85 23.12
CA TYR A 93 -11.81 -0.84 24.09
C TYR A 93 -12.31 -2.26 24.41
N LEU A 94 -12.51 -3.10 23.39
CA LEU A 94 -12.91 -4.52 23.60
C LEU A 94 -11.88 -5.28 24.41
N ASP A 95 -10.59 -5.04 24.14
CA ASP A 95 -9.47 -5.67 24.85
C ASP A 95 -9.20 -5.05 26.23
N LYS A 96 -10.02 -4.07 26.66
CA LYS A 96 -9.87 -3.34 27.93
C LYS A 96 -8.51 -2.64 28.07
N GLN A 97 -7.89 -2.23 26.95
CA GLN A 97 -6.65 -1.47 26.91
C GLN A 97 -6.94 0.01 27.13
N PHE A 98 -6.96 0.44 28.38
CA PHE A 98 -7.16 1.83 28.75
C PHE A 98 -5.85 2.44 29.25
N CYS A 99 -5.67 3.72 29.03
CA CYS A 99 -4.62 4.51 29.66
C CYS A 99 -5.20 5.49 30.68
N THR A 100 -4.35 6.05 31.51
CA THR A 100 -4.72 7.11 32.44
C THR A 100 -4.93 8.42 31.69
N ILE A 101 -5.76 9.31 32.24
CA ILE A 101 -6.15 10.57 31.59
C ILE A 101 -4.98 11.57 31.49
N ASP A 102 -3.94 11.38 32.27
CA ASP A 102 -2.73 12.19 32.32
C ASP A 102 -1.68 11.79 31.27
N LEU A 103 -1.94 10.72 30.51
CA LEU A 103 -1.02 10.28 29.45
C LEU A 103 -1.04 11.30 28.29
N PRO A 104 0.07 11.98 27.98
CA PRO A 104 0.10 12.94 26.89
C PRO A 104 0.00 12.23 25.53
N ALA A 105 -0.63 12.90 24.56
CA ALA A 105 -0.62 12.44 23.19
C ALA A 105 0.74 12.69 22.54
N TYR A 106 1.30 11.69 21.90
CA TYR A 106 2.56 11.79 21.17
C TYR A 106 2.31 11.77 19.66
N SER A 107 2.99 12.68 18.94
CA SER A 107 2.93 12.73 17.47
C SER A 107 3.80 11.66 16.81
N ARG A 108 4.81 11.14 17.52
CA ARG A 108 5.71 10.09 17.04
C ARG A 108 6.08 9.17 18.20
N VAL A 109 6.02 7.87 17.95
CA VAL A 109 6.65 6.86 18.79
C VAL A 109 8.06 6.66 18.27
N ILE A 110 9.07 6.87 19.11
CA ILE A 110 10.46 6.49 18.82
C ILE A 110 10.53 4.99 19.13
N ILE A 111 10.62 4.19 18.09
CA ILE A 111 10.81 2.73 18.17
C ILE A 111 12.29 2.42 18.20
#